data_b310937dd4ec41025cd484dc66348036
#
_entry.id   b310937dd4ec41025cd484dc66348036
#
_cell.length_a   1.000
_cell.length_b   1.000
_cell.length_c   1.000
_cell.angle_alpha   90.00
_cell.angle_beta   90.00
_cell.angle_gamma   90.00
#
_symmetry.space_group_name_H-M   'P 1'
#
loop_
_entity.id
_entity.type
_entity.pdbx_description
1 polymer ?
#
loop_
_entity_poly.entity_id
_entity_poly.type
_entity_poly.pdbx_seq_one_letter_code
_entity_poly.pdbx_strand_id
1 'polypeptide(L)'
;LVNTLMQRQMEIESWDMYDMSTWSIPLAYNLDAAWTKQAPRVAMEAVTTSPTRESGLTREGSYAYVIDWRQRTAPKALARLWDAGYNVRSARKTFAKGSEEYSIGSLIILKGRNRDKAAHFEDDMRRIAREAGVHIVGFDDGRMDTGIDLASASARPVARPDVAML
;
A
#
# COMPACT_ATOMS: atom_id res chain seq x y z
N LEU A 1 19.22 -8.27 21.00
CA LEU A 1 17.97 -7.57 20.65
C LEU A 1 17.89 -7.21 19.16
N VAL A 2 18.83 -6.39 18.61
CA VAL A 2 18.82 -5.99 17.18
C VAL A 2 18.80 -7.22 16.26
N ASN A 3 19.65 -8.20 16.53
CA ASN A 3 19.70 -9.45 15.79
C ASN A 3 18.34 -10.16 15.77
N THR A 4 17.69 -10.26 16.91
CA THR A 4 16.38 -10.89 17.07
C THR A 4 15.29 -10.16 16.29
N LEU A 5 15.27 -8.82 16.38
CA LEU A 5 14.25 -7.99 15.70
C LEU A 5 14.40 -7.93 14.18
N MET A 6 15.61 -8.20 13.67
CA MET A 6 15.93 -8.12 12.24
C MET A 6 15.94 -9.49 11.53
N GLN A 7 15.70 -10.58 12.23
CA GLN A 7 15.64 -11.91 11.64
C GLN A 7 14.49 -12.04 10.65
N ARG A 8 14.74 -12.71 9.53
CA ARG A 8 13.73 -12.99 8.52
C ARG A 8 12.72 -14.05 8.97
N GLN A 9 13.17 -15.00 9.78
CA GLN A 9 12.36 -16.08 10.33
C GLN A 9 12.91 -16.42 11.71
N MET A 10 12.02 -16.57 12.68
CA MET A 10 12.38 -17.00 14.04
C MET A 10 11.79 -18.38 14.30
N GLU A 11 12.60 -19.27 14.83
CA GLU A 11 12.10 -20.41 15.57
C GLU A 11 11.83 -19.94 16.99
N ILE A 12 10.57 -20.00 17.39
CA ILE A 12 10.11 -19.57 18.71
C ILE A 12 9.62 -20.81 19.44
N GLU A 13 10.19 -21.07 20.61
CA GLU A 13 9.69 -22.12 21.50
C GLU A 13 8.24 -21.82 21.90
N SER A 14 7.40 -22.82 21.98
CA SER A 14 5.96 -22.65 22.20
C SER A 14 5.62 -21.91 23.49
N TRP A 15 6.50 -21.95 24.49
CA TRP A 15 6.34 -21.23 25.76
C TRP A 15 6.79 -19.78 25.69
N ASP A 16 7.58 -19.38 24.67
CA ASP A 16 7.97 -17.98 24.40
C ASP A 16 6.95 -17.24 23.53
N MET A 17 5.96 -17.94 22.98
CA MET A 17 4.91 -17.39 22.11
C MET A 17 3.86 -16.53 22.82
N TYR A 18 4.13 -16.15 24.06
CA TYR A 18 3.18 -15.37 24.86
C TYR A 18 3.27 -13.88 24.50
N ASP A 19 2.19 -13.31 24.01
CA ASP A 19 1.96 -11.87 23.82
C ASP A 19 2.67 -11.12 22.68
N MET A 20 3.27 -11.76 21.66
CA MET A 20 3.87 -11.01 20.57
C MET A 20 3.25 -11.35 19.21
N SER A 21 2.58 -10.37 18.62
CA SER A 21 1.99 -10.50 17.27
C SER A 21 3.03 -10.51 16.16
N THR A 22 4.22 -9.97 16.39
CA THR A 22 5.27 -9.82 15.39
C THR A 22 6.65 -9.65 16.04
N TRP A 23 7.58 -10.52 15.69
CA TRP A 23 8.95 -10.47 16.16
C TRP A 23 9.92 -9.88 15.12
N SER A 24 9.64 -10.09 13.83
CA SER A 24 10.49 -9.63 12.74
C SER A 24 10.02 -8.30 12.16
N ILE A 25 10.79 -7.25 12.36
CA ILE A 25 10.53 -5.92 11.77
C ILE A 25 10.52 -5.98 10.23
N PRO A 26 11.47 -6.66 9.55
CA PRO A 26 11.44 -6.77 8.10
C PRO A 26 10.13 -7.35 7.57
N LEU A 27 9.62 -8.40 8.19
CA LEU A 27 8.34 -9.02 7.77
C LEU A 27 7.15 -8.13 8.11
N ALA A 28 7.13 -7.50 9.29
CA ALA A 28 6.03 -6.63 9.72
C ALA A 28 5.85 -5.41 8.80
N TYR A 29 6.95 -4.87 8.29
CA TYR A 29 6.97 -3.67 7.46
C TYR A 29 7.21 -3.94 5.97
N ASN A 30 7.20 -5.21 5.56
CA ASN A 30 7.48 -5.62 4.16
C ASN A 30 8.77 -4.98 3.63
N LEU A 31 9.86 -5.13 4.37
CA LEU A 31 11.16 -4.58 4.01
C LEU A 31 12.01 -5.64 3.31
N ASP A 32 12.70 -5.25 2.24
CA ASP A 32 13.79 -6.04 1.71
C ASP A 32 14.95 -6.01 2.69
N ALA A 33 15.25 -7.17 3.28
CA ALA A 33 16.29 -7.31 4.26
C ALA A 33 17.25 -8.42 3.86
N ALA A 34 18.54 -8.12 3.89
CA ALA A 34 19.60 -9.08 3.69
C ALA A 34 20.39 -9.26 4.98
N TRP A 35 20.85 -10.49 5.19
CA TRP A 35 21.62 -10.87 6.37
C TRP A 35 23.04 -11.25 5.98
N THR A 36 24.02 -10.72 6.69
CA THR A 36 25.41 -11.08 6.51
C THR A 36 26.08 -11.38 7.85
N LYS A 37 26.97 -12.38 7.88
CA LYS A 37 27.78 -12.73 9.07
C LYS A 37 28.99 -11.81 9.24
N GLN A 38 29.38 -11.09 8.19
CA GLN A 38 30.53 -10.18 8.19
C GLN A 38 30.07 -8.76 7.91
N ALA A 39 30.67 -7.80 8.60
CA ALA A 39 30.40 -6.40 8.31
C ALA A 39 30.78 -6.08 6.85
N PRO A 40 29.89 -5.44 6.07
CA PRO A 40 30.21 -5.06 4.70
C PRO A 40 31.35 -4.03 4.69
N ARG A 41 32.32 -4.21 3.79
CA ARG A 41 33.43 -3.25 3.58
C ARG A 41 33.02 -2.21 2.55
N VAL A 42 32.02 -1.41 2.87
CA VAL A 42 31.51 -0.32 2.02
C VAL A 42 31.55 0.99 2.80
N ALA A 43 31.73 2.10 2.09
CA ALA A 43 31.57 3.43 2.68
C ALA A 43 30.10 3.60 3.10
N MET A 44 29.88 4.02 4.33
CA MET A 44 28.55 4.27 4.89
C MET A 44 28.49 5.69 5.44
N GLU A 45 27.37 6.35 5.14
CA GLU A 45 27.03 7.63 5.77
C GLU A 45 26.07 7.41 6.92
N ALA A 46 26.21 8.20 7.98
CA ALA A 46 25.27 8.18 9.09
C ALA A 46 23.95 8.85 8.66
N VAL A 47 22.85 8.12 8.75
CA VAL A 47 21.51 8.68 8.55
C VAL A 47 21.10 9.38 9.84
N THR A 48 21.17 10.70 9.85
CA THR A 48 20.82 11.54 11.01
C THR A 48 19.38 12.02 11.01
N THR A 49 18.71 11.96 9.85
CA THR A 49 17.31 12.35 9.68
C THR A 49 16.55 11.26 8.92
N SER A 50 15.28 11.07 9.26
CA SER A 50 14.45 10.15 8.48
C SER A 50 14.31 10.69 7.05
N PRO A 51 14.62 9.91 6.01
CA PRO A 51 14.41 10.36 4.63
C PRO A 51 12.93 10.68 4.40
N THR A 52 12.66 11.84 3.83
CA THR A 52 11.31 12.20 3.41
C THR A 52 10.91 11.25 2.28
N ARG A 53 9.89 10.46 2.49
CA ARG A 53 9.36 9.60 1.44
C ARG A 53 8.63 10.48 0.43
N GLU A 54 9.05 10.42 -0.82
CA GLU A 54 8.28 11.02 -1.89
C GLU A 54 6.89 10.41 -1.91
N SER A 55 5.87 11.25 -2.03
CA SER A 55 4.48 10.83 -2.11
C SER A 55 3.76 11.75 -3.07
N GLY A 56 2.76 11.24 -3.76
CA GLY A 56 2.03 12.07 -4.70
C GLY A 56 1.26 11.25 -5.75
N LEU A 57 0.60 11.98 -6.61
CA LEU A 57 0.02 11.44 -7.82
C LEU A 57 1.14 11.30 -8.86
N THR A 58 1.56 10.06 -9.13
CA THR A 58 2.68 9.77 -10.03
C THR A 58 2.29 9.97 -11.49
N ARG A 59 1.05 9.65 -11.84
CA ARG A 59 0.49 9.77 -13.18
C ARG A 59 -1.01 10.02 -13.09
N GLU A 60 -1.54 10.92 -13.88
CA GLU A 60 -2.98 11.07 -14.06
C GLU A 60 -3.54 9.94 -14.91
N GLY A 61 -4.83 9.65 -14.76
CA GLY A 61 -5.52 8.63 -15.52
C GLY A 61 -6.97 9.00 -15.80
N SER A 62 -7.45 8.69 -16.98
CA SER A 62 -8.82 8.97 -17.40
C SER A 62 -9.81 7.91 -16.92
N TYR A 63 -9.34 6.71 -16.55
CA TYR A 63 -10.19 5.57 -16.20
C TYR A 63 -10.23 5.26 -14.70
N ALA A 64 -9.08 5.13 -14.07
CA ALA A 64 -8.97 4.71 -12.67
C ALA A 64 -7.68 5.20 -12.00
N TYR A 65 -7.67 5.12 -10.68
CA TYR A 65 -6.48 5.32 -9.84
C TYR A 65 -6.25 4.10 -8.96
N VAL A 66 -4.96 3.79 -8.74
CA VAL A 66 -4.54 2.63 -7.95
C VAL A 66 -3.56 3.05 -6.87
N ILE A 67 -3.71 2.47 -5.68
CA ILE A 67 -2.79 2.57 -4.56
C ILE A 67 -2.35 1.16 -4.19
N ASP A 68 -1.05 0.85 -4.33
CA ASP A 68 -0.53 -0.44 -3.90
C ASP A 68 -0.66 -0.61 -2.39
N TRP A 69 -1.24 -1.73 -1.95
CA TRP A 69 -1.45 -2.02 -0.53
C TRP A 69 -0.16 -2.24 0.26
N ARG A 70 0.95 -2.56 -0.40
CA ARG A 70 2.28 -2.69 0.23
C ARG A 70 2.81 -1.37 0.80
N GLN A 71 2.24 -0.23 0.42
CA GLN A 71 2.60 1.06 1.01
C GLN A 71 2.10 1.13 2.45
N ARG A 72 3.02 1.35 3.39
CA ARG A 72 2.74 1.36 4.84
C ARG A 72 1.53 2.22 5.24
N THR A 73 1.32 3.31 4.54
CA THR A 73 0.27 4.29 4.82
C THR A 73 -0.97 4.14 3.91
N ALA A 74 -1.06 3.07 3.12
CA ALA A 74 -2.24 2.77 2.30
C ALA A 74 -3.56 2.72 3.12
N PRO A 75 -3.59 2.18 4.36
CA PRO A 75 -4.79 2.25 5.19
C PRO A 75 -5.23 3.69 5.52
N LYS A 76 -4.27 4.61 5.71
CA LYS A 76 -4.57 6.03 5.91
C LYS A 76 -5.18 6.66 4.65
N ALA A 77 -4.67 6.29 3.47
CA ALA A 77 -5.24 6.72 2.19
C ALA A 77 -6.67 6.21 2.02
N LEU A 78 -6.93 4.94 2.37
CA LEU A 78 -8.29 4.37 2.34
C LEU A 78 -9.26 5.14 3.25
N ALA A 79 -8.84 5.47 4.47
CA ALA A 79 -9.66 6.26 5.38
C ALA A 79 -9.98 7.66 4.78
N ARG A 80 -8.99 8.34 4.19
CA ARG A 80 -9.19 9.63 3.51
C ARG A 80 -10.12 9.54 2.30
N LEU A 81 -10.04 8.45 1.53
CA LEU A 81 -10.95 8.19 0.41
C LEU A 81 -12.39 8.02 0.91
N TRP A 82 -12.60 7.29 2.00
CA TRP A 82 -13.93 7.13 2.60
C TRP A 82 -14.47 8.45 3.18
N ASP A 83 -13.62 9.24 3.87
CA ASP A 83 -14.01 10.55 4.39
C ASP A 83 -14.44 11.52 3.26
N ALA A 84 -13.81 11.40 2.09
CA ALA A 84 -14.16 12.14 0.89
C ALA A 84 -15.34 11.51 0.08
N GLY A 85 -15.91 10.41 0.55
CA GLY A 85 -17.07 9.74 -0.05
C GLY A 85 -16.77 8.96 -1.32
N TYR A 86 -15.53 8.50 -1.51
CA TYR A 86 -15.16 7.68 -2.67
C TYR A 86 -15.60 6.23 -2.55
N ASN A 87 -16.11 5.69 -3.63
CA ASN A 87 -16.30 4.25 -3.81
C ASN A 87 -14.96 3.61 -4.15
N VAL A 88 -14.42 2.83 -3.21
CA VAL A 88 -13.13 2.15 -3.33
C VAL A 88 -13.36 0.66 -3.49
N ARG A 89 -12.52 0.02 -4.30
CA ARG A 89 -12.46 -1.43 -4.45
C ARG A 89 -11.10 -1.93 -4.03
N SER A 90 -11.02 -3.18 -3.59
CA SER A 90 -9.78 -3.86 -3.26
C SER A 90 -9.55 -5.05 -4.18
N ALA A 91 -8.35 -5.18 -4.71
CA ALA A 91 -7.93 -6.30 -5.54
C ALA A 91 -7.82 -7.59 -4.71
N ARG A 92 -8.45 -8.67 -5.16
CA ARG A 92 -8.39 -9.99 -4.51
C ARG A 92 -7.31 -10.89 -5.10
N LYS A 93 -6.66 -10.45 -6.15
CA LYS A 93 -5.52 -11.09 -6.81
C LYS A 93 -4.52 -10.02 -7.21
N THR A 94 -3.28 -10.40 -7.41
CA THR A 94 -2.25 -9.53 -7.98
C THR A 94 -2.56 -9.17 -9.42
N PHE A 95 -2.01 -8.06 -9.88
CA PHE A 95 -2.08 -7.64 -11.27
C PHE A 95 -0.87 -6.77 -11.62
N ALA A 96 -0.57 -6.65 -12.91
CA ALA A 96 0.54 -5.82 -13.37
C ALA A 96 0.22 -5.11 -14.69
N LYS A 97 0.86 -3.96 -14.89
CA LYS A 97 0.85 -3.17 -16.13
C LYS A 97 2.25 -2.63 -16.39
N GLY A 98 2.85 -3.02 -17.52
CA GLY A 98 4.25 -2.72 -17.79
C GLY A 98 5.17 -3.36 -16.74
N SER A 99 6.02 -2.54 -16.12
CA SER A 99 6.90 -2.94 -15.04
C SER A 99 6.31 -2.77 -13.64
N GLU A 100 5.08 -2.25 -13.54
CA GLU A 100 4.42 -1.96 -12.26
C GLU A 100 3.57 -3.17 -11.83
N GLU A 101 3.89 -3.71 -10.66
CA GLU A 101 3.14 -4.80 -10.03
C GLU A 101 2.37 -4.32 -8.81
N TYR A 102 1.14 -4.80 -8.66
CA TYR A 102 0.22 -4.44 -7.58
C TYR A 102 -0.18 -5.68 -6.78
N SER A 103 -0.06 -5.57 -5.48
CA SER A 103 -0.35 -6.66 -4.54
C SER A 103 -1.85 -6.91 -4.36
N ILE A 104 -2.18 -8.08 -3.80
CA ILE A 104 -3.50 -8.32 -3.21
C ILE A 104 -3.78 -7.23 -2.17
N GLY A 105 -5.00 -6.72 -2.13
CA GLY A 105 -5.38 -5.63 -1.25
C GLY A 105 -5.28 -4.25 -1.92
N SER A 106 -4.52 -4.10 -3.02
CA SER A 106 -4.37 -2.82 -3.70
C SER A 106 -5.72 -2.15 -3.97
N LEU A 107 -5.78 -0.85 -3.66
CA LEU A 107 -7.00 -0.07 -3.76
C LEU A 107 -7.19 0.42 -5.19
N ILE A 108 -8.39 0.29 -5.70
CA ILE A 108 -8.79 0.69 -7.05
C ILE A 108 -9.94 1.67 -6.96
N ILE A 109 -9.76 2.86 -7.49
CA ILE A 109 -10.74 3.95 -7.51
C ILE A 109 -11.14 4.20 -8.97
N LEU A 110 -12.27 3.63 -9.39
CA LEU A 110 -12.78 3.78 -10.75
C LEU A 110 -13.50 5.12 -10.90
N LYS A 111 -13.11 5.95 -11.88
CA LYS A 111 -13.81 7.21 -12.18
C LYS A 111 -15.28 6.99 -12.50
N GLY A 112 -15.60 5.96 -13.28
CA GLY A 112 -16.96 5.62 -13.65
C GLY A 112 -17.88 5.27 -12.47
N ARG A 113 -17.33 4.91 -11.31
CA ARG A 113 -18.07 4.64 -10.07
C ARG A 113 -18.13 5.84 -9.12
N ASN A 114 -17.45 6.93 -9.46
CA ASN A 114 -17.32 8.14 -8.66
C ASN A 114 -17.61 9.39 -9.54
N ARG A 115 -18.61 9.30 -10.41
CA ARG A 115 -18.94 10.37 -11.38
C ARG A 115 -19.36 11.68 -10.71
N ASP A 116 -19.94 11.58 -9.52
CA ASP A 116 -20.31 12.71 -8.66
C ASP A 116 -19.11 13.52 -8.17
N LYS A 117 -17.90 12.93 -8.21
CA LYS A 117 -16.62 13.56 -7.83
C LYS A 117 -15.82 14.10 -9.03
N ALA A 118 -16.34 13.98 -10.25
CA ALA A 118 -15.58 14.24 -11.48
C ALA A 118 -14.90 15.61 -11.53
N ALA A 119 -15.51 16.65 -10.97
CA ALA A 119 -14.98 18.00 -10.97
C ALA A 119 -13.70 18.21 -10.15
N HIS A 120 -13.45 17.37 -9.15
CA HIS A 120 -12.34 17.52 -8.19
C HIS A 120 -11.49 16.25 -8.05
N PHE A 121 -11.69 15.28 -8.93
CA PHE A 121 -11.13 13.95 -8.78
C PHE A 121 -9.61 13.97 -8.70
N GLU A 122 -8.93 14.63 -9.62
CA GLU A 122 -7.48 14.72 -9.67
C GLU A 122 -6.90 15.48 -8.47
N ASP A 123 -7.54 16.59 -8.10
CA ASP A 123 -7.10 17.39 -6.96
C ASP A 123 -7.25 16.63 -5.65
N ASP A 124 -8.34 15.88 -5.51
CA ASP A 124 -8.53 14.97 -4.37
C ASP A 124 -7.47 13.87 -4.35
N MET A 125 -7.16 13.24 -5.48
CA MET A 125 -6.10 12.21 -5.54
C MET A 125 -4.74 12.81 -5.16
N ARG A 126 -4.40 14.00 -5.66
CA ARG A 126 -3.15 14.70 -5.28
C ARG A 126 -3.13 15.05 -3.79
N ARG A 127 -4.23 15.56 -3.26
CA ARG A 127 -4.35 15.90 -1.84
C ARG A 127 -4.22 14.67 -0.96
N ILE A 128 -4.99 13.61 -1.23
CA ILE A 128 -4.97 12.37 -0.47
C ILE A 128 -3.60 11.71 -0.52
N ALA A 129 -2.95 11.69 -1.69
CA ALA A 129 -1.60 11.14 -1.84
C ALA A 129 -0.60 11.84 -0.91
N ARG A 130 -0.61 13.18 -0.87
CA ARG A 130 0.27 13.97 0.03
C ARG A 130 -0.07 13.77 1.50
N GLU A 131 -1.35 13.88 1.88
CA GLU A 131 -1.80 13.76 3.28
C GLU A 131 -1.55 12.37 3.85
N ALA A 132 -1.74 11.33 3.05
CA ALA A 132 -1.50 9.95 3.47
C ALA A 132 -0.04 9.53 3.34
N GLY A 133 0.76 10.21 2.51
CA GLY A 133 2.15 9.82 2.25
C GLY A 133 2.23 8.57 1.38
N VAL A 134 1.41 8.49 0.32
CA VAL A 134 1.37 7.37 -0.62
C VAL A 134 1.61 7.82 -2.06
N HIS A 135 2.03 6.89 -2.91
CA HIS A 135 1.99 7.04 -4.36
C HIS A 135 0.65 6.56 -4.89
N ILE A 136 0.01 7.38 -5.73
CA ILE A 136 -1.19 7.04 -6.47
C ILE A 136 -0.85 7.04 -7.95
N VAL A 137 -1.25 6.01 -8.67
CA VAL A 137 -0.98 5.85 -10.10
C VAL A 137 -2.31 5.86 -10.86
N GLY A 138 -2.43 6.72 -11.86
CA GLY A 138 -3.58 6.78 -12.75
C GLY A 138 -3.44 5.84 -13.96
N PHE A 139 -4.56 5.34 -14.44
CA PHE A 139 -4.68 4.48 -15.63
C PHE A 139 -5.74 5.02 -16.57
N ASP A 140 -5.45 4.98 -17.87
CA ASP A 140 -6.38 5.44 -18.92
C ASP A 140 -7.32 4.33 -19.38
N ASP A 141 -6.98 3.08 -19.12
CA ASP A 141 -7.82 1.92 -19.37
C ASP A 141 -7.83 0.97 -18.17
N GLY A 142 -8.78 0.02 -18.19
CA GLY A 142 -8.92 -0.95 -17.11
C GLY A 142 -8.25 -2.28 -17.36
N ARG A 143 -7.63 -2.48 -18.54
CA ARG A 143 -7.00 -3.74 -18.90
C ARG A 143 -5.58 -3.82 -18.37
N MET A 144 -5.29 -4.89 -17.66
CA MET A 144 -3.96 -5.19 -17.15
C MET A 144 -3.26 -6.23 -18.01
N ASP A 145 -1.93 -6.23 -18.00
CA ASP A 145 -1.13 -7.16 -18.81
C ASP A 145 -1.16 -8.56 -18.18
N THR A 146 -1.22 -8.62 -16.84
CA THR A 146 -1.35 -9.87 -16.09
C THR A 146 -2.28 -9.69 -14.90
N GLY A 147 -2.86 -10.79 -14.44
CA GLY A 147 -3.73 -10.81 -13.27
C GLY A 147 -5.15 -10.37 -13.58
N ILE A 148 -5.73 -9.50 -12.76
CA ILE A 148 -7.11 -9.04 -12.90
C ILE A 148 -7.18 -7.66 -13.53
N ASP A 149 -8.16 -7.42 -14.36
CA ASP A 149 -8.53 -6.10 -14.83
C ASP A 149 -9.15 -5.26 -13.70
N LEU A 150 -9.00 -3.92 -13.77
CA LEU A 150 -9.39 -3.00 -12.69
C LEU A 150 -10.91 -3.01 -12.39
N ALA A 151 -11.75 -3.30 -13.37
CA ALA A 151 -13.20 -3.43 -13.18
C ALA A 151 -13.68 -4.87 -12.96
N SER A 152 -12.77 -5.83 -12.87
CA SER A 152 -13.06 -7.25 -12.68
C SER A 152 -13.90 -7.51 -11.42
N ALA A 153 -14.69 -8.59 -11.43
CA ALA A 153 -15.40 -9.09 -10.24
C ALA A 153 -14.44 -9.49 -9.10
N SER A 154 -13.18 -9.77 -9.42
CA SER A 154 -12.12 -10.03 -8.43
C SER A 154 -11.60 -8.76 -7.75
N ALA A 155 -11.97 -7.57 -8.20
CA ALA A 155 -11.84 -6.33 -7.45
C ALA A 155 -13.16 -6.05 -6.73
N ARG A 156 -13.20 -6.13 -5.41
CA ARG A 156 -14.45 -6.02 -4.62
C ARG A 156 -14.57 -4.68 -3.92
N PRO A 157 -15.78 -4.13 -3.80
CA PRO A 157 -16.02 -2.94 -3.00
C PRO A 157 -15.53 -3.11 -1.56
N VAL A 158 -14.96 -2.06 -0.99
CA VAL A 158 -14.55 -1.98 0.41
C VAL A 158 -15.36 -0.88 1.07
N ALA A 159 -16.31 -1.28 1.91
CA ALA A 159 -17.11 -0.34 2.69
C ALA A 159 -16.37 0.08 3.97
N ARG A 160 -16.67 1.30 4.43
CA ARG A 160 -16.25 1.75 5.75
C ARG A 160 -16.93 0.87 6.80
N PRO A 161 -16.19 0.26 7.74
CA PRO A 161 -16.81 -0.52 8.80
C PRO A 161 -17.50 0.40 9.80
N ASP A 162 -18.67 0.01 10.25
CA ASP A 162 -19.31 0.58 11.44
C ASP A 162 -18.74 -0.13 12.67
N VAL A 163 -18.10 0.64 13.56
CA VAL A 163 -17.52 0.12 14.80
C VAL A 163 -18.36 0.61 15.95
N ALA A 164 -18.98 -0.32 16.68
CA ALA A 164 -19.64 -0.05 17.96
C ALA A 164 -18.74 -0.58 19.10
N MET A 165 -18.51 0.26 20.11
CA MET A 165 -17.97 -0.19 21.39
C MET A 165 -19.13 -0.46 22.32
N LEU A 166 -19.18 -1.67 22.86
CA LEU A 166 -20.14 -2.12 23.89
C LEU A 166 -19.51 -1.98 25.27
#